data_e482d0241bad3f229a91fc804dcc61ee
#
_entry.id   e482d0241bad3f229a91fc804dcc61ee
#
_cell.length_a   1.000
_cell.length_b   1.000
_cell.length_c   1.000
_cell.angle_alpha   90.00
_cell.angle_beta   90.00
_cell.angle_gamma   90.00
#
_symmetry.space_group_name_H-M   'P 1'
#
loop_
_entity.id
_entity.type
_entity.pdbx_description
1 polymer ?
#
loop_
_entity_poly.entity_id
_entity_poly.type
_entity_poly.pdbx_seq_one_letter_code
_entity_poly.pdbx_strand_id
1 'polypeptide(L)'
;GLQKYSPKYLEMLANITDPQHIGLHLVYSQFRTLEGIGIFQMVLDYHGFTQFKIKQNSQGQWELDIAPENRGKPTYALYTGTESREEKEAVRNIYNGDWDAQDLSPALVEELKDISPNNNLGEIIKIFMITASGSEGINLRNTRYVHVMEPYWHPVRTEQVIGRARRICSHKGLPRELQTVEVFIYLMKFTEEQIASDKSIELKRKDLSKLEYLVSPDSPDKAKVPFTSDQALFEISVIKERISNQLLKNIKEASIDCATYSVGNTKEKLKCLTFGNPDSSTFSFNPNIAADNAGVVGQSNKKLITWKAKKITLKEGIKKIEYAYKAIDENMGEIYDLDSYAQALRTPGLEPTLIGTLNLKTKKVDYIK
;
A
#
# COMPACT_ATOMS: atom_id res chain seq x y z
N GLY A 1 -17.04 32.37 4.03
CA GLY A 1 -16.55 31.46 3.09
C GLY A 1 -16.15 30.11 3.67
N LEU A 2 -15.54 29.29 2.85
CA LEU A 2 -15.17 27.89 3.17
C LEU A 2 -14.33 27.76 4.43
N GLN A 3 -13.39 28.67 4.67
CA GLN A 3 -12.55 28.63 5.86
C GLN A 3 -13.35 28.61 7.18
N LYS A 4 -14.48 29.27 7.22
CA LYS A 4 -15.35 29.31 8.41
C LYS A 4 -16.31 28.13 8.50
N TYR A 5 -16.91 27.75 7.35
CA TYR A 5 -18.04 26.82 7.34
C TYR A 5 -17.65 25.39 6.93
N SER A 6 -16.59 25.25 6.16
CA SER A 6 -16.08 23.94 5.72
C SER A 6 -14.58 23.97 5.43
N PRO A 7 -13.73 24.10 6.47
CA PRO A 7 -12.27 24.08 6.30
C PRO A 7 -11.79 22.78 5.67
N LYS A 8 -12.50 21.66 5.86
CA LYS A 8 -12.22 20.37 5.23
C LYS A 8 -12.28 20.46 3.70
N TYR A 9 -13.33 21.06 3.14
CA TYR A 9 -13.42 21.22 1.68
C TYR A 9 -12.41 22.20 1.12
N LEU A 10 -12.04 23.21 1.91
CA LEU A 10 -10.96 24.12 1.52
C LEU A 10 -9.64 23.39 1.41
N GLU A 11 -9.31 22.55 2.39
CA GLU A 11 -8.08 21.75 2.38
C GLU A 11 -8.07 20.70 1.26
N MET A 12 -9.21 20.05 1.02
CA MET A 12 -9.38 19.14 -0.11
C MET A 12 -9.13 19.85 -1.44
N LEU A 13 -9.72 21.03 -1.62
CA LEU A 13 -9.53 21.82 -2.83
C LEU A 13 -8.06 22.23 -2.99
N ALA A 14 -7.42 22.69 -1.91
CA ALA A 14 -6.02 23.04 -1.92
C ALA A 14 -5.13 21.89 -2.39
N ASN A 15 -5.34 20.67 -1.83
CA ASN A 15 -4.61 19.49 -2.25
C ASN A 15 -4.88 19.08 -3.71
N ILE A 16 -6.11 19.23 -4.20
CA ILE A 16 -6.47 18.90 -5.59
C ILE A 16 -5.89 19.92 -6.59
N THR A 17 -5.78 21.17 -6.18
CA THR A 17 -5.28 22.26 -7.04
C THR A 17 -3.79 22.55 -6.86
N ASP A 18 -3.11 21.86 -5.95
CA ASP A 18 -1.67 22.00 -5.75
C ASP A 18 -0.92 21.64 -7.04
N PRO A 19 -0.09 22.56 -7.58
CA PRO A 19 0.69 22.30 -8.79
C PRO A 19 1.66 21.11 -8.65
N GLN A 20 2.04 20.71 -7.44
CA GLN A 20 2.89 19.56 -7.19
C GLN A 20 2.10 18.23 -7.27
N HIS A 21 0.80 18.28 -7.09
CA HIS A 21 -0.07 17.11 -7.17
C HIS A 21 -0.53 16.84 -8.62
N ILE A 22 0.45 16.51 -9.47
CA ILE A 22 0.20 16.20 -10.89
C ILE A 22 -0.41 14.82 -11.02
N GLY A 23 -1.61 14.73 -11.62
CA GLY A 23 -2.24 13.46 -11.94
C GLY A 23 -3.72 13.37 -11.59
N LEU A 24 -4.21 12.15 -11.55
CA LEU A 24 -5.61 11.80 -11.31
C LEU A 24 -5.93 11.73 -9.82
N HIS A 25 -7.08 12.27 -9.46
CA HIS A 25 -7.59 12.31 -8.10
C HIS A 25 -8.86 11.45 -7.97
N LEU A 26 -8.90 10.59 -6.95
CA LEU A 26 -10.08 9.86 -6.52
C LEU A 26 -10.61 10.50 -5.24
N VAL A 27 -11.85 10.94 -5.23
CA VAL A 27 -12.54 11.48 -4.04
C VAL A 27 -13.59 10.48 -3.60
N TYR A 28 -13.55 10.10 -2.35
CA TYR A 28 -14.52 9.20 -1.73
C TYR A 28 -15.27 9.90 -0.61
N SER A 29 -16.60 9.79 -0.64
CA SER A 29 -17.47 10.13 0.47
C SER A 29 -18.54 9.06 0.67
N GLN A 30 -18.96 8.84 1.91
CA GLN A 30 -20.12 8.01 2.21
C GLN A 30 -21.43 8.70 1.83
N PHE A 31 -21.41 10.03 1.81
CA PHE A 31 -22.58 10.88 1.60
C PHE A 31 -22.58 11.41 0.17
N ARG A 32 -23.69 11.13 -0.53
CA ARG A 32 -23.85 11.61 -1.89
C ARG A 32 -24.40 13.03 -1.95
N THR A 33 -25.33 13.34 -1.06
CA THR A 33 -26.10 14.60 -1.08
C THR A 33 -25.43 15.70 -0.25
N LEU A 34 -26.16 16.36 0.63
CA LEU A 34 -25.80 17.62 1.25
C LEU A 34 -24.46 17.64 1.99
N GLU A 35 -24.05 16.56 2.64
CA GLU A 35 -22.89 16.57 3.55
C GLU A 35 -21.62 15.99 2.92
N GLY A 36 -21.67 15.58 1.66
CA GLY A 36 -20.59 14.91 0.97
C GLY A 36 -20.34 15.45 -0.43
N ILE A 37 -20.40 14.54 -1.41
CA ILE A 37 -20.08 14.83 -2.81
C ILE A 37 -20.89 16.02 -3.36
N GLY A 38 -22.18 16.14 -3.01
CA GLY A 38 -23.04 17.20 -3.54
C GLY A 38 -22.58 18.62 -3.17
N ILE A 39 -22.19 18.86 -1.91
CA ILE A 39 -21.62 20.17 -1.52
C ILE A 39 -20.23 20.36 -2.12
N PHE A 40 -19.41 19.32 -2.15
CA PHE A 40 -18.07 19.43 -2.72
C PHE A 40 -18.10 19.73 -4.23
N GLN A 41 -19.10 19.21 -4.93
CA GLN A 41 -19.41 19.55 -6.32
C GLN A 41 -19.61 21.06 -6.51
N MET A 42 -20.45 21.68 -5.67
CA MET A 42 -20.68 23.13 -5.70
C MET A 42 -19.39 23.91 -5.43
N VAL A 43 -18.51 23.40 -4.57
CA VAL A 43 -17.20 24.00 -4.30
C VAL A 43 -16.33 23.94 -5.55
N LEU A 44 -16.28 22.80 -6.23
CA LEU A 44 -15.52 22.62 -7.47
C LEU A 44 -16.05 23.55 -8.60
N ASP A 45 -17.36 23.59 -8.79
CA ASP A 45 -18.01 24.46 -9.79
C ASP A 45 -17.67 25.92 -9.55
N TYR A 46 -17.76 26.38 -8.30
CA TYR A 46 -17.39 27.76 -7.92
C TYR A 46 -15.93 28.10 -8.20
N HIS A 47 -15.03 27.10 -8.12
CA HIS A 47 -13.59 27.26 -8.37
C HIS A 47 -13.18 26.90 -9.80
N GLY A 48 -14.12 26.88 -10.74
CA GLY A 48 -13.84 26.79 -12.16
C GLY A 48 -13.71 25.39 -12.71
N PHE A 49 -14.05 24.36 -11.95
CA PHE A 49 -14.20 23.01 -12.48
C PHE A 49 -15.54 22.86 -13.19
N THR A 50 -15.64 21.82 -14.01
CA THR A 50 -16.89 21.47 -14.70
C THR A 50 -17.17 19.98 -14.57
N GLN A 51 -18.41 19.60 -14.38
CA GLN A 51 -18.79 18.20 -14.37
C GLN A 51 -18.61 17.60 -15.78
N PHE A 52 -17.83 16.53 -15.87
CA PHE A 52 -17.76 15.72 -17.07
C PHE A 52 -19.05 14.93 -17.21
N LYS A 53 -19.77 15.14 -18.31
CA LYS A 53 -21.04 14.48 -18.62
C LYS A 53 -21.05 13.98 -20.04
N ILE A 54 -21.71 12.84 -20.22
CA ILE A 54 -22.05 12.26 -21.50
C ILE A 54 -23.54 12.04 -21.57
N LYS A 55 -24.11 12.05 -22.76
CA LYS A 55 -25.51 11.73 -23.03
C LYS A 55 -25.62 10.80 -24.20
N GLN A 56 -26.71 10.07 -24.29
CA GLN A 56 -27.03 9.27 -25.48
C GLN A 56 -27.82 10.12 -26.48
N ASN A 57 -27.41 10.04 -27.74
CA ASN A 57 -28.19 10.63 -28.84
C ASN A 57 -29.37 9.74 -29.22
N SER A 58 -30.13 10.16 -30.23
CA SER A 58 -31.32 9.43 -30.73
C SER A 58 -31.02 8.02 -31.26
N GLN A 59 -29.74 7.73 -31.54
CA GLN A 59 -29.27 6.42 -32.01
C GLN A 59 -28.69 5.55 -30.88
N GLY A 60 -28.74 6.04 -29.62
CA GLY A 60 -28.18 5.34 -28.46
C GLY A 60 -26.66 5.43 -28.34
N GLN A 61 -26.02 6.32 -29.11
CA GLN A 61 -24.57 6.52 -29.06
C GLN A 61 -24.23 7.60 -28.03
N TRP A 62 -23.13 7.41 -27.32
CA TRP A 62 -22.63 8.41 -26.36
C TRP A 62 -22.02 9.61 -27.08
N GLU A 63 -22.36 10.80 -26.60
CA GLU A 63 -21.85 12.11 -27.00
C GLU A 63 -21.43 12.91 -25.77
N LEU A 64 -20.47 13.83 -25.96
CA LEU A 64 -20.02 14.72 -24.89
C LEU A 64 -21.12 15.75 -24.57
N ASP A 65 -21.51 15.85 -23.30
CA ASP A 65 -22.52 16.81 -22.83
C ASP A 65 -21.88 17.90 -21.97
N ILE A 66 -20.95 18.63 -22.55
CA ILE A 66 -20.27 19.77 -21.93
C ILE A 66 -20.55 21.01 -22.78
N ALA A 67 -21.08 22.04 -22.14
CA ALA A 67 -21.36 23.32 -22.80
C ALA A 67 -20.06 23.93 -23.38
N PRO A 68 -20.11 24.57 -24.56
CA PRO A 68 -18.92 25.11 -25.24
C PRO A 68 -18.06 26.03 -24.35
N GLU A 69 -18.69 26.86 -23.52
CA GLU A 69 -18.02 27.77 -22.59
C GLU A 69 -17.26 27.06 -21.45
N ASN A 70 -17.54 25.79 -21.24
CA ASN A 70 -16.92 24.96 -20.20
C ASN A 70 -15.85 24.02 -20.76
N ARG A 71 -15.68 23.97 -22.08
CA ARG A 71 -14.64 23.17 -22.72
C ARG A 71 -13.25 23.70 -22.34
N GLY A 72 -12.35 22.80 -21.99
CA GLY A 72 -10.99 23.15 -21.55
C GLY A 72 -10.85 23.49 -20.06
N LYS A 73 -11.94 23.56 -19.29
CA LYS A 73 -11.88 23.63 -17.83
C LYS A 73 -11.48 22.27 -17.26
N PRO A 74 -10.81 22.22 -16.09
CA PRO A 74 -10.60 20.96 -15.39
C PRO A 74 -11.92 20.32 -15.02
N THR A 75 -12.05 19.01 -15.16
CA THR A 75 -13.31 18.32 -14.97
C THR A 75 -13.29 17.35 -13.79
N TYR A 76 -14.48 17.10 -13.28
CA TYR A 76 -14.74 16.00 -12.35
C TYR A 76 -15.87 15.13 -12.86
N ALA A 77 -15.80 13.83 -12.60
CA ALA A 77 -16.83 12.87 -12.93
C ALA A 77 -17.48 12.28 -11.66
N LEU A 78 -18.76 11.99 -11.75
CA LEU A 78 -19.53 11.31 -10.70
C LEU A 78 -19.65 9.83 -11.03
N TYR A 79 -19.43 9.00 -10.03
CA TYR A 79 -19.65 7.57 -10.08
C TYR A 79 -20.38 7.13 -8.82
N THR A 80 -21.64 7.48 -8.76
CA THR A 80 -22.48 7.32 -7.57
C THR A 80 -23.61 6.32 -7.83
N GLY A 81 -24.67 6.35 -7.06
CA GLY A 81 -25.79 5.41 -7.23
C GLY A 81 -26.89 5.89 -8.18
N THR A 82 -26.76 7.05 -8.84
CA THR A 82 -27.83 7.64 -9.66
C THR A 82 -27.62 7.56 -11.14
N GLU A 83 -26.36 7.46 -11.56
CA GLU A 83 -26.00 7.28 -12.96
C GLU A 83 -26.39 5.87 -13.41
N SER A 84 -26.80 5.71 -14.69
CA SER A 84 -27.09 4.39 -15.23
C SER A 84 -25.83 3.50 -15.21
N ARG A 85 -26.01 2.19 -15.32
CA ARG A 85 -24.86 1.27 -15.34
C ARG A 85 -23.99 1.52 -16.56
N GLU A 86 -24.61 1.74 -17.70
CA GLU A 86 -23.94 2.00 -18.97
C GLU A 86 -23.16 3.30 -18.94
N GLU A 87 -23.74 4.37 -18.39
CA GLU A 87 -23.06 5.66 -18.20
C GLU A 87 -21.84 5.52 -17.30
N LYS A 88 -21.98 4.82 -16.17
CA LYS A 88 -20.88 4.56 -15.24
C LYS A 88 -19.71 3.82 -15.89
N GLU A 89 -20.02 2.79 -16.68
CA GLU A 89 -18.99 2.03 -17.41
C GLU A 89 -18.26 2.92 -18.43
N ALA A 90 -19.00 3.68 -19.23
CA ALA A 90 -18.43 4.59 -20.20
C ALA A 90 -17.54 5.66 -19.56
N VAL A 91 -18.02 6.33 -18.51
CA VAL A 91 -17.26 7.36 -17.77
C VAL A 91 -16.00 6.77 -17.12
N ARG A 92 -16.09 5.55 -16.55
CA ARG A 92 -14.91 4.85 -16.01
C ARG A 92 -13.89 4.52 -17.08
N ASN A 93 -14.33 4.05 -18.24
CA ASN A 93 -13.44 3.72 -19.36
C ASN A 93 -12.74 4.99 -19.89
N ILE A 94 -13.45 6.11 -19.97
CA ILE A 94 -12.87 7.41 -20.33
C ILE A 94 -11.85 7.87 -19.28
N TYR A 95 -12.18 7.75 -17.98
CA TYR A 95 -11.24 8.08 -16.91
C TYR A 95 -9.96 7.26 -17.00
N ASN A 96 -10.07 5.98 -17.30
CA ASN A 96 -8.94 5.06 -17.45
C ASN A 96 -8.17 5.23 -18.77
N GLY A 97 -8.64 6.04 -19.70
CA GLY A 97 -8.06 6.19 -21.05
C GLY A 97 -8.22 4.91 -21.89
N ASP A 98 -9.28 4.15 -21.69
CA ASP A 98 -9.55 2.88 -22.37
C ASP A 98 -10.41 3.12 -23.62
N TRP A 99 -9.78 3.65 -24.65
CA TRP A 99 -10.45 4.10 -25.88
C TRP A 99 -11.00 2.96 -26.74
N ASP A 100 -10.53 1.74 -26.52
CA ASP A 100 -10.94 0.55 -27.27
C ASP A 100 -12.15 -0.15 -26.61
N ALA A 101 -12.72 0.44 -25.56
CA ALA A 101 -13.87 -0.12 -24.87
C ALA A 101 -15.10 -0.14 -25.80
N GLN A 102 -15.79 -1.28 -25.85
CA GLN A 102 -16.92 -1.51 -26.78
C GLN A 102 -18.14 -0.64 -26.51
N ASP A 103 -18.25 -0.09 -25.30
CA ASP A 103 -19.34 0.79 -24.85
C ASP A 103 -19.14 2.26 -25.23
N LEU A 104 -17.97 2.62 -25.80
CA LEU A 104 -17.70 3.97 -26.29
C LEU A 104 -18.00 4.07 -27.79
N SER A 105 -18.73 5.14 -28.18
CA SER A 105 -18.93 5.42 -29.61
C SER A 105 -17.64 5.93 -30.26
N PRO A 106 -17.34 5.55 -31.50
CA PRO A 106 -16.15 6.04 -32.20
C PRO A 106 -16.09 7.57 -32.29
N ALA A 107 -17.24 8.23 -32.50
CA ALA A 107 -17.33 9.68 -32.56
C ALA A 107 -16.95 10.35 -31.23
N LEU A 108 -17.43 9.81 -30.11
CA LEU A 108 -17.02 10.30 -28.78
C LEU A 108 -15.53 10.12 -28.55
N VAL A 109 -14.96 8.95 -28.90
CA VAL A 109 -13.53 8.68 -28.75
C VAL A 109 -12.69 9.64 -29.58
N GLU A 110 -13.11 9.96 -30.80
CA GLU A 110 -12.45 10.94 -31.65
C GLU A 110 -12.49 12.35 -31.03
N GLU A 111 -13.67 12.80 -30.57
CA GLU A 111 -13.82 14.08 -29.86
C GLU A 111 -12.96 14.16 -28.59
N LEU A 112 -12.85 13.07 -27.84
CA LEU A 112 -11.99 13.03 -26.64
C LEU A 112 -10.51 13.05 -26.97
N LYS A 113 -10.10 12.35 -28.05
CA LYS A 113 -8.72 12.36 -28.54
C LYS A 113 -8.28 13.71 -29.09
N ASP A 114 -9.21 14.52 -29.59
CA ASP A 114 -8.94 15.91 -29.98
C ASP A 114 -8.62 16.80 -28.78
N ILE A 115 -9.17 16.47 -27.58
CA ILE A 115 -8.81 17.14 -26.34
C ILE A 115 -7.45 16.65 -25.85
N SER A 116 -7.26 15.32 -25.74
CA SER A 116 -6.00 14.70 -25.35
C SER A 116 -5.94 13.23 -25.82
N PRO A 117 -4.76 12.75 -26.25
CA PRO A 117 -4.59 11.36 -26.67
C PRO A 117 -4.78 10.35 -25.54
N ASN A 118 -4.72 10.78 -24.29
CA ASN A 118 -4.93 9.95 -23.10
C ASN A 118 -5.45 10.79 -21.93
N ASN A 119 -5.79 10.13 -20.82
CA ASN A 119 -6.18 10.77 -19.56
C ASN A 119 -5.22 10.41 -18.42
N ASN A 120 -3.94 10.26 -18.70
CA ASN A 120 -2.98 9.74 -17.72
C ASN A 120 -2.73 10.69 -16.57
N LEU A 121 -2.82 11.99 -16.80
CA LEU A 121 -2.57 13.04 -15.80
C LEU A 121 -3.80 13.89 -15.51
N GLY A 122 -4.98 13.51 -16.06
CA GLY A 122 -6.24 14.20 -15.79
C GLY A 122 -6.58 15.28 -16.83
N GLU A 123 -6.15 15.07 -18.07
CA GLU A 123 -6.35 15.98 -19.19
C GLU A 123 -7.82 16.09 -19.60
N ILE A 124 -8.59 14.99 -19.44
CA ILE A 124 -10.01 14.92 -19.79
C ILE A 124 -10.86 14.86 -18.52
N ILE A 125 -10.55 13.94 -17.58
CA ILE A 125 -11.21 13.84 -16.28
C ILE A 125 -10.14 13.86 -15.20
N LYS A 126 -10.05 14.95 -14.45
CA LYS A 126 -9.04 15.10 -13.39
C LYS A 126 -9.48 14.44 -12.07
N ILE A 127 -10.74 14.57 -11.71
CA ILE A 127 -11.28 14.10 -10.43
C ILE A 127 -12.35 13.05 -10.69
N PHE A 128 -12.28 11.92 -10.00
CA PHE A 128 -13.29 10.87 -10.02
C PHE A 128 -13.93 10.76 -8.64
N MET A 129 -15.20 11.08 -8.52
CA MET A 129 -15.91 11.10 -7.23
C MET A 129 -16.80 9.88 -7.08
N ILE A 130 -16.57 9.10 -6.03
CA ILE A 130 -17.30 7.86 -5.76
C ILE A 130 -17.98 7.90 -4.38
N THR A 131 -19.06 7.17 -4.27
CA THR A 131 -19.72 6.85 -2.99
C THR A 131 -19.56 5.38 -2.63
N ALA A 132 -20.05 5.00 -1.46
CA ALA A 132 -20.05 3.60 -1.02
C ALA A 132 -20.72 2.67 -2.06
N SER A 133 -21.82 3.09 -2.67
CA SER A 133 -22.52 2.32 -3.71
C SER A 133 -21.76 2.22 -5.04
N GLY A 134 -20.88 3.19 -5.33
CA GLY A 134 -20.02 3.19 -6.52
C GLY A 134 -18.66 2.54 -6.31
N SER A 135 -18.26 2.27 -5.07
CA SER A 135 -16.91 1.82 -4.76
C SER A 135 -16.66 0.33 -5.02
N GLU A 136 -17.67 -0.48 -5.25
CA GLU A 136 -17.52 -1.93 -5.43
C GLU A 136 -17.24 -2.28 -6.90
N GLY A 137 -16.28 -3.21 -7.12
CA GLY A 137 -16.01 -3.80 -8.42
C GLY A 137 -15.24 -2.94 -9.43
N ILE A 138 -14.96 -1.67 -9.17
CA ILE A 138 -14.27 -0.78 -10.11
C ILE A 138 -12.74 -0.96 -10.07
N ASN A 139 -12.13 -0.73 -11.22
CA ASN A 139 -10.67 -0.67 -11.38
C ASN A 139 -10.31 0.68 -11.99
N LEU A 140 -9.46 1.44 -11.27
CA LEU A 140 -9.00 2.75 -11.72
C LEU A 140 -7.52 2.68 -12.08
N ARG A 141 -7.16 3.29 -13.23
CA ARG A 141 -5.78 3.35 -13.71
C ARG A 141 -5.19 4.73 -13.45
N ASN A 142 -3.90 4.79 -13.25
CA ASN A 142 -3.11 6.01 -13.10
C ASN A 142 -3.57 6.99 -12.00
N THR A 143 -4.45 6.55 -11.09
CA THR A 143 -4.94 7.37 -9.97
C THR A 143 -3.85 7.52 -8.93
N ARG A 144 -3.35 8.74 -8.75
CA ARG A 144 -2.23 9.05 -7.86
C ARG A 144 -2.64 9.55 -6.49
N TYR A 145 -3.78 10.22 -6.41
CA TYR A 145 -4.23 10.87 -5.18
C TYR A 145 -5.59 10.35 -4.77
N VAL A 146 -5.69 9.87 -3.54
CA VAL A 146 -6.94 9.36 -2.97
C VAL A 146 -7.37 10.25 -1.81
N HIS A 147 -8.52 10.87 -1.91
CA HIS A 147 -9.07 11.76 -0.90
C HIS A 147 -10.26 11.08 -0.22
N VAL A 148 -10.09 10.72 1.04
CA VAL A 148 -11.16 10.18 1.89
C VAL A 148 -11.76 11.32 2.68
N MET A 149 -12.95 11.75 2.27
CA MET A 149 -13.60 12.97 2.78
C MET A 149 -13.95 12.87 4.26
N GLU A 150 -14.39 11.70 4.70
CA GLU A 150 -14.67 11.42 6.11
C GLU A 150 -14.18 10.04 6.52
N PRO A 151 -13.66 9.89 7.74
CA PRO A 151 -13.22 8.62 8.27
C PRO A 151 -14.41 7.68 8.49
N TYR A 152 -14.16 6.40 8.45
CA TYR A 152 -15.14 5.38 8.77
C TYR A 152 -14.71 4.61 10.02
N TRP A 153 -15.67 4.09 10.76
CA TRP A 153 -15.44 3.34 12.00
C TRP A 153 -14.72 1.99 11.81
N HIS A 154 -14.50 1.57 10.56
CA HIS A 154 -13.83 0.32 10.22
C HIS A 154 -12.80 0.55 9.09
N PRO A 155 -11.54 0.12 9.25
CA PRO A 155 -10.46 0.41 8.31
C PRO A 155 -10.67 -0.22 6.94
N VAL A 156 -11.34 -1.38 6.87
CA VAL A 156 -11.53 -2.14 5.62
C VAL A 156 -12.18 -1.31 4.51
N ARG A 157 -13.12 -0.42 4.85
CA ARG A 157 -13.76 0.43 3.83
C ARG A 157 -12.77 1.41 3.22
N THR A 158 -11.98 2.06 4.03
CA THR A 158 -10.91 2.96 3.57
C THR A 158 -9.89 2.20 2.72
N GLU A 159 -9.46 1.03 3.17
CA GLU A 159 -8.56 0.15 2.43
C GLU A 159 -9.17 -0.32 1.09
N GLN A 160 -10.46 -0.60 1.04
CA GLN A 160 -11.15 -0.94 -0.21
C GLN A 160 -11.12 0.22 -1.22
N VAL A 161 -11.33 1.44 -0.77
CA VAL A 161 -11.26 2.64 -1.62
C VAL A 161 -9.83 2.84 -2.12
N ILE A 162 -8.84 2.80 -1.25
CA ILE A 162 -7.42 2.90 -1.61
C ILE A 162 -7.04 1.80 -2.61
N GLY A 163 -7.54 0.59 -2.39
CA GLY A 163 -7.33 -0.55 -3.26
C GLY A 163 -7.89 -0.39 -4.68
N ARG A 164 -8.80 0.59 -4.95
CA ARG A 164 -9.26 0.90 -6.31
C ARG A 164 -8.19 1.60 -7.13
N ALA A 165 -7.40 2.46 -6.48
CA ALA A 165 -6.27 3.15 -7.10
C ALA A 165 -4.99 2.30 -7.09
N ARG A 166 -4.74 1.55 -5.99
CA ARG A 166 -3.51 0.79 -5.77
C ARG A 166 -3.68 -0.68 -6.15
N ARG A 167 -3.64 -0.97 -7.45
CA ARG A 167 -3.62 -2.35 -7.97
C ARG A 167 -2.32 -2.67 -8.69
N ILE A 168 -2.03 -3.96 -8.82
CA ILE A 168 -0.88 -4.42 -9.60
C ILE A 168 -0.98 -3.86 -11.01
N CYS A 169 0.07 -3.21 -11.46
CA CYS A 169 0.17 -2.63 -12.80
C CYS A 169 -0.81 -1.49 -13.13
N SER A 170 -1.54 -0.93 -12.14
CA SER A 170 -2.50 0.16 -12.40
C SER A 170 -1.86 1.45 -12.90
N HIS A 171 -0.56 1.66 -12.66
CA HIS A 171 0.17 2.88 -13.04
C HIS A 171 1.15 2.69 -14.20
N LYS A 172 0.99 1.64 -15.00
CA LYS A 172 1.90 1.35 -16.14
C LYS A 172 1.95 2.47 -17.20
N GLY A 173 0.88 3.26 -17.32
CA GLY A 173 0.80 4.39 -18.23
C GLY A 173 1.61 5.61 -17.80
N LEU A 174 2.15 5.62 -16.57
CA LEU A 174 2.91 6.75 -16.02
C LEU A 174 4.41 6.48 -16.00
N PRO A 175 5.24 7.53 -16.11
CA PRO A 175 6.66 7.44 -15.79
C PRO A 175 6.89 6.88 -14.39
N ARG A 176 8.03 6.21 -14.18
CA ARG A 176 8.32 5.45 -12.94
C ARG A 176 8.24 6.32 -11.68
N GLU A 177 8.67 7.56 -11.76
CA GLU A 177 8.64 8.56 -10.67
C GLU A 177 7.23 8.97 -10.27
N LEU A 178 6.26 8.83 -11.19
CA LEU A 178 4.85 9.14 -10.95
C LEU A 178 4.00 7.91 -10.58
N GLN A 179 4.60 6.71 -10.53
CA GLN A 179 3.90 5.47 -10.15
C GLN A 179 3.73 5.37 -8.63
N THR A 180 3.13 6.39 -8.02
CA THR A 180 2.90 6.50 -6.58
C THR A 180 1.42 6.74 -6.30
N VAL A 181 0.96 6.29 -5.14
CA VAL A 181 -0.39 6.61 -4.62
C VAL A 181 -0.23 7.30 -3.28
N GLU A 182 -0.73 8.52 -3.19
CA GLU A 182 -0.80 9.31 -1.97
C GLU A 182 -2.23 9.36 -1.47
N VAL A 183 -2.43 9.22 -0.15
CA VAL A 183 -3.75 9.12 0.46
C VAL A 183 -3.93 10.22 1.50
N PHE A 184 -4.98 11.01 1.34
CA PHE A 184 -5.40 12.05 2.26
C PHE A 184 -6.67 11.60 2.99
N ILE A 185 -6.62 11.53 4.30
CA ILE A 185 -7.78 11.28 5.16
C ILE A 185 -8.08 12.56 5.92
N TYR A 186 -9.24 13.16 5.68
CA TYR A 186 -9.59 14.45 6.24
C TYR A 186 -10.37 14.30 7.54
N LEU A 187 -9.84 14.93 8.59
CA LEU A 187 -10.44 14.92 9.92
C LEU A 187 -10.75 16.34 10.38
N MET A 188 -12.00 16.57 10.75
CA MET A 188 -12.36 17.80 11.44
C MET A 188 -11.82 17.77 12.88
N LYS A 189 -11.33 18.92 13.34
CA LYS A 189 -10.92 19.15 14.74
C LYS A 189 -11.57 20.42 15.25
N PHE A 190 -11.85 20.48 16.54
CA PHE A 190 -12.20 21.73 17.19
C PHE A 190 -10.98 22.64 17.27
N THR A 191 -11.19 23.94 17.08
CA THR A 191 -10.17 24.95 17.38
C THR A 191 -10.02 25.14 18.89
N GLU A 192 -8.92 25.72 19.33
CA GLU A 192 -8.71 26.04 20.75
C GLU A 192 -9.79 26.99 21.29
N GLU A 193 -10.25 27.93 20.48
CA GLU A 193 -11.35 28.82 20.82
C GLU A 193 -12.67 28.07 21.00
N GLN A 194 -12.97 27.10 20.16
CA GLN A 194 -14.17 26.25 20.31
C GLN A 194 -14.07 25.36 21.54
N ILE A 195 -12.89 24.82 21.86
CA ILE A 195 -12.67 24.01 23.05
C ILE A 195 -12.86 24.84 24.32
N ALA A 196 -12.39 26.08 24.31
CA ALA A 196 -12.52 27.01 25.45
C ALA A 196 -13.93 27.57 25.58
N SER A 197 -14.80 27.47 24.59
CA SER A 197 -16.15 28.00 24.57
C SER A 197 -17.15 27.04 25.21
N ASP A 198 -17.92 27.51 26.20
CA ASP A 198 -19.04 26.77 26.80
C ASP A 198 -20.20 26.50 25.82
N LYS A 199 -20.17 27.13 24.65
CA LYS A 199 -21.17 26.99 23.59
C LYS A 199 -20.83 25.92 22.55
N SER A 200 -19.67 25.27 22.65
CA SER A 200 -19.29 24.22 21.72
C SER A 200 -20.18 22.99 21.90
N ILE A 201 -20.56 22.36 20.78
CA ILE A 201 -21.17 21.02 20.82
C ILE A 201 -20.08 20.05 21.22
N GLU A 202 -20.12 19.62 22.46
CA GLU A 202 -19.10 18.73 23.01
C GLU A 202 -19.52 17.28 22.92
N LEU A 203 -18.79 16.51 22.12
CA LEU A 203 -18.73 15.07 22.31
C LEU A 203 -17.72 14.80 23.42
N LYS A 204 -18.15 14.93 24.68
CA LYS A 204 -17.31 14.61 25.85
C LYS A 204 -17.16 13.10 25.95
N ARG A 205 -15.94 12.67 25.92
CA ARG A 205 -15.60 11.28 26.15
C ARG A 205 -15.90 10.94 27.61
N LYS A 206 -16.73 9.91 27.83
CA LYS A 206 -17.07 9.42 29.17
C LYS A 206 -16.22 8.26 29.62
N ASP A 207 -15.54 7.59 28.70
CA ASP A 207 -14.65 6.49 29.00
C ASP A 207 -13.23 6.97 29.31
N LEU A 208 -12.49 6.15 30.06
CA LEU A 208 -11.10 6.40 30.42
C LEU A 208 -10.12 5.78 29.41
N SER A 209 -10.59 5.31 28.27
CA SER A 209 -9.71 4.73 27.26
C SER A 209 -8.76 5.79 26.71
N LYS A 210 -7.50 5.45 26.63
CA LYS A 210 -6.43 6.38 26.27
C LYS A 210 -6.28 6.42 24.76
N LEU A 211 -6.49 7.60 24.20
CA LEU A 211 -6.15 7.94 22.81
C LEU A 211 -4.68 8.34 22.74
N GLU A 212 -3.78 7.38 22.72
CA GLU A 212 -2.33 7.67 22.73
C GLU A 212 -1.84 8.53 21.57
N TYR A 213 -2.56 8.54 20.46
CA TYR A 213 -2.15 9.26 19.26
C TYR A 213 -2.93 10.56 18.97
N LEU A 214 -4.06 10.80 19.66
CA LEU A 214 -4.83 12.04 19.53
C LEU A 214 -4.60 13.03 20.66
N VAL A 215 -4.00 12.60 21.76
CA VAL A 215 -3.77 13.44 22.94
C VAL A 215 -2.29 13.37 23.32
N SER A 216 -1.70 14.52 23.62
CA SER A 216 -0.32 14.56 24.12
C SER A 216 -0.14 13.64 25.32
N PRO A 217 0.93 12.81 25.37
CA PRO A 217 1.21 11.91 26.48
C PRO A 217 1.23 12.59 27.86
N ASP A 218 1.57 13.87 27.90
CA ASP A 218 1.80 14.64 29.11
C ASP A 218 0.58 15.44 29.62
N SER A 219 -0.57 15.32 28.94
CA SER A 219 -1.77 16.04 29.35
C SER A 219 -2.47 15.35 30.53
N PRO A 220 -2.64 16.00 31.69
CA PRO A 220 -3.32 15.43 32.85
C PRO A 220 -4.84 15.21 32.63
N ASP A 221 -5.43 15.87 31.64
CA ASP A 221 -6.89 15.87 31.35
C ASP A 221 -7.26 15.08 30.08
N LYS A 222 -6.52 14.02 29.75
CA LYS A 222 -6.71 13.20 28.56
C LYS A 222 -8.16 12.74 28.32
N ALA A 223 -8.91 12.50 29.37
CA ALA A 223 -10.29 11.99 29.32
C ALA A 223 -11.34 13.10 29.07
N LYS A 224 -10.95 14.38 29.14
CA LYS A 224 -11.89 15.50 29.08
C LYS A 224 -11.77 16.37 27.84
N VAL A 225 -10.82 16.08 26.94
CA VAL A 225 -10.66 16.87 25.72
C VAL A 225 -11.83 16.56 24.79
N PRO A 226 -12.62 17.56 24.39
CA PRO A 226 -13.68 17.36 23.42
C PRO A 226 -13.09 17.00 22.06
N PHE A 227 -13.72 16.10 21.34
CA PHE A 227 -13.30 15.70 20.03
C PHE A 227 -14.50 15.54 19.09
N THR A 228 -14.24 15.66 17.80
CA THR A 228 -15.28 15.61 16.77
C THR A 228 -15.67 14.16 16.48
N SER A 229 -16.80 13.99 15.77
CA SER A 229 -17.23 12.69 15.26
C SER A 229 -16.16 12.05 14.37
N ASP A 230 -15.49 12.85 13.54
CA ASP A 230 -14.40 12.35 12.67
C ASP A 230 -13.26 11.76 13.49
N GLN A 231 -12.83 12.47 14.54
CA GLN A 231 -11.78 11.98 15.42
C GLN A 231 -12.20 10.68 16.13
N ALA A 232 -13.46 10.61 16.61
CA ALA A 232 -13.99 9.41 17.24
C ALA A 232 -14.01 8.20 16.29
N LEU A 233 -14.53 8.39 15.08
CA LEU A 233 -14.59 7.32 14.07
C LEU A 233 -13.20 6.86 13.65
N PHE A 234 -12.28 7.80 13.46
CA PHE A 234 -10.89 7.49 13.10
C PHE A 234 -10.18 6.69 14.21
N GLU A 235 -10.37 7.08 15.48
CA GLU A 235 -9.83 6.34 16.61
C GLU A 235 -10.32 4.90 16.65
N ILE A 236 -11.63 4.71 16.53
CA ILE A 236 -12.24 3.37 16.53
C ILE A 236 -11.66 2.54 15.36
N SER A 237 -11.48 3.17 14.20
CA SER A 237 -10.90 2.52 13.04
C SER A 237 -9.46 2.05 13.30
N VAL A 238 -8.61 2.92 13.87
CA VAL A 238 -7.20 2.59 14.18
C VAL A 238 -7.09 1.49 15.25
N ILE A 239 -7.95 1.52 16.29
CA ILE A 239 -8.00 0.45 17.30
C ILE A 239 -8.35 -0.89 16.63
N LYS A 240 -9.37 -0.91 15.77
CA LYS A 240 -9.78 -2.12 15.04
C LYS A 240 -8.70 -2.63 14.10
N GLU A 241 -8.04 -1.72 13.39
CA GLU A 241 -6.93 -2.06 12.50
C GLU A 241 -5.80 -2.74 13.29
N ARG A 242 -5.42 -2.18 14.43
CA ARG A 242 -4.38 -2.76 15.32
C ARG A 242 -4.77 -4.17 15.77
N ILE A 243 -6.03 -4.37 16.21
CA ILE A 243 -6.53 -5.68 16.63
C ILE A 243 -6.53 -6.67 15.45
N SER A 244 -7.03 -6.25 14.30
CA SER A 244 -7.07 -7.09 13.09
C SER A 244 -5.68 -7.49 12.63
N ASN A 245 -4.73 -6.56 12.62
CA ASN A 245 -3.34 -6.82 12.25
C ASN A 245 -2.66 -7.77 13.23
N GLN A 246 -2.92 -7.61 14.54
CA GLN A 246 -2.42 -8.53 15.56
C GLN A 246 -3.00 -9.95 15.37
N LEU A 247 -4.30 -10.05 15.09
CA LEU A 247 -4.95 -11.33 14.81
C LEU A 247 -4.36 -12.00 13.57
N LEU A 248 -4.24 -11.25 12.47
CA LEU A 248 -3.64 -11.74 11.23
C LEU A 248 -2.19 -12.18 11.43
N LYS A 249 -1.42 -11.42 12.22
CA LYS A 249 -0.06 -11.79 12.59
C LYS A 249 -0.04 -13.14 13.34
N ASN A 250 -0.89 -13.30 14.34
CA ASN A 250 -0.97 -14.55 15.11
C ASN A 250 -1.39 -15.74 14.21
N ILE A 251 -2.33 -15.53 13.28
CA ILE A 251 -2.73 -16.55 12.31
C ILE A 251 -1.55 -16.94 11.41
N LYS A 252 -0.81 -15.95 10.89
CA LYS A 252 0.38 -16.22 10.07
C LYS A 252 1.45 -16.98 10.86
N GLU A 253 1.71 -16.59 12.12
CA GLU A 253 2.68 -17.26 12.99
C GLU A 253 2.28 -18.70 13.33
N ALA A 254 0.97 -18.96 13.43
CA ALA A 254 0.41 -20.29 13.73
C ALA A 254 0.15 -21.13 12.47
N SER A 255 0.41 -20.63 11.27
CA SER A 255 0.20 -21.42 10.05
C SER A 255 1.30 -22.47 9.87
N ILE A 256 0.93 -23.65 9.38
CA ILE A 256 1.85 -24.80 9.16
C ILE A 256 2.95 -24.46 8.15
N ASP A 257 2.67 -23.57 7.23
CA ASP A 257 3.55 -23.14 6.15
C ASP A 257 4.31 -21.83 6.45
N CYS A 258 4.16 -21.30 7.66
CA CYS A 258 4.79 -20.04 8.06
C CYS A 258 6.30 -20.03 7.77
N ALA A 259 6.99 -21.10 8.11
CA ALA A 259 8.43 -21.22 7.92
C ALA A 259 8.82 -21.35 6.44
N THR A 260 7.95 -21.88 5.60
CA THR A 260 8.20 -22.06 4.15
C THR A 260 8.36 -20.73 3.42
N TYR A 261 7.61 -19.70 3.85
CA TYR A 261 7.67 -18.36 3.27
C TYR A 261 8.65 -17.42 4.01
N SER A 262 9.77 -17.95 4.46
CA SER A 262 10.74 -17.28 5.32
C SER A 262 11.20 -15.90 4.83
N VAL A 263 11.40 -15.70 3.53
CA VAL A 263 11.88 -14.43 2.96
C VAL A 263 10.86 -13.31 3.16
N GLY A 264 9.58 -13.57 2.91
CA GLY A 264 8.49 -12.61 3.15
C GLY A 264 8.27 -12.38 4.64
N ASN A 265 8.23 -13.46 5.41
CA ASN A 265 7.94 -13.46 6.83
C ASN A 265 9.04 -12.79 7.68
N THR A 266 10.30 -12.84 7.23
CA THR A 266 11.41 -12.12 7.88
C THR A 266 11.20 -10.60 7.83
N LYS A 267 10.65 -10.05 6.73
CA LYS A 267 10.33 -8.61 6.63
C LYS A 267 9.26 -8.20 7.64
N GLU A 268 8.29 -9.06 7.88
CA GLU A 268 7.21 -8.83 8.86
C GLU A 268 7.64 -9.16 10.29
N LYS A 269 8.84 -9.70 10.52
CA LYS A 269 9.37 -10.15 11.83
C LYS A 269 8.43 -11.15 12.51
N LEU A 270 7.92 -12.12 11.75
CA LEU A 270 7.04 -13.16 12.27
C LEU A 270 7.82 -14.20 13.08
N LYS A 271 7.20 -14.70 14.13
CA LYS A 271 7.65 -15.82 14.93
C LYS A 271 6.84 -17.05 14.57
N CYS A 272 7.35 -17.87 13.66
CA CYS A 272 6.65 -19.08 13.25
C CYS A 272 6.65 -20.13 14.36
N LEU A 273 5.48 -20.68 14.68
CA LEU A 273 5.38 -21.84 15.56
C LEU A 273 5.91 -23.07 14.82
N THR A 274 6.71 -23.88 15.51
CA THR A 274 7.31 -25.10 14.94
C THR A 274 6.42 -26.32 15.14
N PHE A 275 5.46 -26.26 16.03
CA PHE A 275 4.56 -27.37 16.41
C PHE A 275 5.33 -28.65 16.77
N GLY A 276 6.47 -28.51 17.43
CA GLY A 276 7.34 -29.62 17.79
C GLY A 276 8.29 -30.09 16.67
N ASN A 277 8.24 -29.45 15.51
CA ASN A 277 9.19 -29.72 14.42
C ASN A 277 10.44 -28.83 14.56
N PRO A 278 11.64 -29.35 14.75
CA PRO A 278 12.85 -28.57 14.86
C PRO A 278 13.34 -28.01 13.52
N ASP A 279 12.87 -28.57 12.41
CA ASP A 279 13.23 -28.11 11.07
C ASP A 279 12.22 -27.08 10.56
N SER A 280 12.66 -25.83 10.49
CA SER A 280 11.82 -24.72 10.03
C SER A 280 11.51 -24.75 8.52
N SER A 281 12.13 -25.67 7.76
CA SER A 281 11.90 -25.84 6.33
C SER A 281 10.78 -26.84 6.00
N THR A 282 10.31 -27.58 6.98
CA THR A 282 9.29 -28.63 6.81
C THR A 282 7.98 -28.25 7.49
N PHE A 283 6.88 -28.85 6.97
CA PHE A 283 5.58 -28.76 7.61
C PHE A 283 5.50 -29.59 8.88
N SER A 284 4.81 -29.10 9.89
CA SER A 284 4.55 -29.85 11.10
C SER A 284 3.35 -30.78 10.91
N PHE A 285 3.55 -32.08 11.14
CA PHE A 285 2.49 -33.09 11.10
C PHE A 285 1.90 -33.42 12.46
N ASN A 286 2.59 -33.06 13.54
CA ASN A 286 2.19 -33.37 14.90
C ASN A 286 2.40 -32.14 15.79
N PRO A 287 1.49 -31.17 15.72
CA PRO A 287 1.64 -29.91 16.45
C PRO A 287 1.62 -30.15 17.97
N ASN A 288 2.65 -29.67 18.66
CA ASN A 288 2.73 -29.68 20.10
C ASN A 288 3.13 -28.29 20.60
N ILE A 289 2.14 -27.48 20.92
CA ILE A 289 2.31 -26.11 21.38
C ILE A 289 3.13 -26.01 22.67
N ALA A 290 3.00 -26.99 23.57
CA ALA A 290 3.73 -26.99 24.84
C ALA A 290 5.25 -27.22 24.69
N ALA A 291 5.66 -27.87 23.60
CA ALA A 291 7.05 -28.12 23.27
C ALA A 291 7.56 -27.15 22.18
N ASP A 292 6.79 -26.14 21.82
CA ASP A 292 7.13 -25.23 20.73
C ASP A 292 8.22 -24.23 21.12
N ASN A 293 9.26 -24.16 20.29
CA ASN A 293 10.34 -23.19 20.40
C ASN A 293 10.19 -22.13 19.32
N ALA A 294 9.07 -21.41 19.30
CA ALA A 294 8.80 -20.36 18.33
C ALA A 294 9.94 -19.34 18.25
N GLY A 295 10.46 -19.11 17.09
CA GLY A 295 11.53 -18.18 16.80
C GLY A 295 11.20 -17.21 15.69
N VAL A 296 11.93 -16.10 15.60
CA VAL A 296 11.81 -15.18 14.46
C VAL A 296 12.30 -15.87 13.21
N VAL A 297 11.47 -15.92 12.15
CA VAL A 297 11.85 -16.54 10.87
C VAL A 297 13.11 -15.89 10.32
N GLY A 298 14.05 -16.74 9.90
CA GLY A 298 15.37 -16.32 9.43
C GLY A 298 16.41 -16.09 10.55
N GLN A 299 16.01 -16.13 11.83
CA GLN A 299 16.94 -16.11 12.96
C GLN A 299 17.10 -17.50 13.63
N SER A 300 16.15 -18.42 13.42
CA SER A 300 16.16 -19.74 14.01
C SER A 300 17.16 -20.62 13.25
N ASN A 301 18.22 -21.03 13.93
CA ASN A 301 19.13 -22.11 13.59
C ASN A 301 20.12 -21.93 12.44
N LYS A 302 20.20 -20.79 11.79
CA LYS A 302 21.35 -20.52 10.94
C LYS A 302 22.52 -20.18 11.85
N LYS A 303 23.18 -21.22 12.36
CA LYS A 303 24.42 -21.07 13.12
C LYS A 303 25.50 -20.52 12.19
N LEU A 304 26.31 -19.61 12.70
CA LEU A 304 27.59 -19.33 12.07
C LEU A 304 28.37 -20.64 11.97
N ILE A 305 29.16 -20.82 10.90
CA ILE A 305 30.03 -21.95 10.84
C ILE A 305 30.97 -21.94 12.05
N THR A 306 31.01 -23.06 12.78
CA THR A 306 31.79 -23.19 14.03
C THR A 306 33.14 -23.79 13.81
N TRP A 307 33.39 -24.38 12.64
CA TRP A 307 34.66 -24.99 12.30
C TRP A 307 35.63 -23.92 11.76
N LYS A 308 36.91 -24.12 12.10
CA LYS A 308 38.01 -23.24 11.66
C LYS A 308 38.76 -23.88 10.49
N ALA A 309 38.88 -23.14 9.40
CA ALA A 309 39.73 -23.53 8.30
C ALA A 309 41.15 -23.01 8.51
N LYS A 310 42.14 -23.78 7.97
CA LYS A 310 43.52 -23.30 7.80
C LYS A 310 43.62 -22.67 6.42
N LYS A 311 44.29 -21.52 6.35
CA LYS A 311 44.60 -20.90 5.06
C LYS A 311 45.72 -21.70 4.41
N ILE A 312 45.50 -22.16 3.18
CA ILE A 312 46.52 -22.88 2.38
C ILE A 312 46.66 -22.18 1.03
N THR A 313 47.86 -22.28 0.48
CA THR A 313 48.18 -21.72 -0.85
C THR A 313 48.57 -22.88 -1.78
N LEU A 314 47.82 -23.00 -2.86
CA LEU A 314 48.09 -23.99 -3.91
C LEU A 314 48.62 -23.29 -5.16
N LYS A 315 49.48 -23.96 -5.90
CA LYS A 315 49.97 -23.47 -7.19
C LYS A 315 49.12 -24.10 -8.30
N GLU A 316 48.42 -23.27 -9.04
CA GLU A 316 47.72 -23.65 -10.26
C GLU A 316 48.45 -23.03 -11.46
N GLY A 317 49.29 -23.81 -12.11
CA GLY A 317 50.18 -23.29 -13.14
C GLY A 317 51.14 -22.22 -12.60
N ILE A 318 51.06 -21.00 -13.12
CA ILE A 318 51.91 -19.86 -12.70
C ILE A 318 51.30 -19.10 -11.52
N LYS A 319 49.98 -19.28 -11.24
CA LYS A 319 49.28 -18.55 -10.21
C LYS A 319 49.30 -19.27 -8.87
N LYS A 320 49.42 -18.50 -7.79
CA LYS A 320 49.22 -18.97 -6.41
C LYS A 320 47.81 -18.53 -5.98
N ILE A 321 46.97 -19.50 -5.61
CA ILE A 321 45.59 -19.27 -5.16
C ILE A 321 45.48 -19.70 -3.70
N GLU A 322 44.83 -18.91 -2.91
CA GLU A 322 44.62 -19.16 -1.49
C GLU A 322 43.22 -19.74 -1.25
N TYR A 323 43.12 -20.78 -0.45
CA TYR A 323 41.90 -21.48 -0.10
C TYR A 323 41.76 -21.65 1.41
N ALA A 324 40.52 -21.81 1.86
CA ALA A 324 40.22 -22.22 3.22
C ALA A 324 40.15 -23.75 3.28
N TYR A 325 41.05 -24.36 4.04
CA TYR A 325 41.20 -25.82 4.17
C TYR A 325 40.57 -26.31 5.47
N LYS A 326 39.65 -27.27 5.38
CA LYS A 326 39.04 -27.99 6.49
C LYS A 326 39.46 -29.43 6.47
N ALA A 327 40.18 -29.89 7.50
CA ALA A 327 40.61 -31.29 7.60
C ALA A 327 39.42 -32.23 7.82
N ILE A 328 39.34 -33.30 7.05
CA ILE A 328 38.43 -34.42 7.23
C ILE A 328 39.16 -35.52 8.04
N ASP A 329 40.39 -35.83 7.65
CA ASP A 329 41.25 -36.76 8.33
C ASP A 329 42.72 -36.29 8.30
N GLU A 330 43.67 -37.13 8.72
CA GLU A 330 45.12 -36.79 8.75
C GLU A 330 45.72 -36.43 7.38
N ASN A 331 45.13 -36.90 6.29
CA ASN A 331 45.68 -36.74 4.94
C ASN A 331 44.74 -36.10 3.94
N MET A 332 43.46 -35.96 4.26
CA MET A 332 42.44 -35.46 3.37
C MET A 332 41.67 -34.28 4.01
N GLY A 333 41.27 -33.33 3.20
CA GLY A 333 40.42 -32.24 3.63
C GLY A 333 39.72 -31.57 2.48
N GLU A 334 38.69 -30.84 2.82
CA GLU A 334 37.89 -29.98 1.91
C GLU A 334 38.57 -28.63 1.73
N ILE A 335 38.60 -28.14 0.51
CA ILE A 335 39.03 -26.79 0.20
C ILE A 335 37.84 -25.93 -0.25
N TYR A 336 37.76 -24.76 0.31
CA TYR A 336 36.69 -23.80 0.07
C TYR A 336 37.28 -22.50 -0.46
N ASP A 337 36.46 -21.76 -1.21
CA ASP A 337 36.80 -20.40 -1.60
C ASP A 337 36.99 -19.53 -0.35
N LEU A 338 38.08 -18.78 -0.32
CA LEU A 338 38.51 -18.05 0.89
C LEU A 338 37.57 -16.90 1.23
N ASP A 339 37.06 -16.19 0.21
CA ASP A 339 36.18 -15.05 0.40
C ASP A 339 34.81 -15.53 0.83
N SER A 340 34.28 -16.58 0.22
CA SER A 340 33.00 -17.18 0.62
C SER A 340 33.08 -17.74 2.05
N TYR A 341 34.18 -18.31 2.46
CA TYR A 341 34.43 -18.77 3.84
C TYR A 341 34.41 -17.56 4.82
N ALA A 342 35.10 -16.48 4.46
CA ALA A 342 35.14 -15.27 5.29
C ALA A 342 33.77 -14.64 5.44
N GLN A 343 32.92 -14.67 4.41
CA GLN A 343 31.55 -14.23 4.46
C GLN A 343 30.67 -15.15 5.33
N ALA A 344 30.84 -16.46 5.21
CA ALA A 344 30.09 -17.44 5.99
C ALA A 344 30.40 -17.38 7.50
N LEU A 345 31.62 -16.97 7.89
CA LEU A 345 31.95 -16.69 9.29
C LEU A 345 31.19 -15.52 9.90
N ARG A 346 30.67 -14.60 9.07
CA ARG A 346 29.98 -13.37 9.50
C ARG A 346 28.47 -13.42 9.26
N THR A 347 28.02 -14.33 8.39
CA THR A 347 26.62 -14.40 7.96
C THR A 347 26.01 -15.73 8.40
N PRO A 348 25.09 -15.74 9.37
CA PRO A 348 24.46 -16.97 9.83
C PRO A 348 23.76 -17.72 8.69
N GLY A 349 24.05 -19.00 8.55
CA GLY A 349 23.44 -19.90 7.56
C GLY A 349 23.94 -19.71 6.12
N LEU A 350 25.01 -18.96 5.90
CA LEU A 350 25.72 -18.97 4.64
C LEU A 350 26.76 -20.14 4.70
N GLU A 351 26.69 -21.02 3.72
CA GLU A 351 27.69 -22.07 3.56
C GLU A 351 28.77 -21.58 2.61
N PRO A 352 30.07 -21.85 2.95
CA PRO A 352 31.16 -21.47 2.07
C PRO A 352 31.15 -22.35 0.82
N THR A 353 31.56 -21.79 -0.30
CA THR A 353 31.64 -22.49 -1.58
C THR A 353 32.73 -23.56 -1.54
N LEU A 354 32.32 -24.81 -1.61
CA LEU A 354 33.24 -25.95 -1.70
C LEU A 354 33.84 -26.02 -3.11
N ILE A 355 35.18 -26.00 -3.18
CA ILE A 355 35.93 -26.05 -4.44
C ILE A 355 36.33 -27.49 -4.79
N GLY A 356 36.65 -28.28 -3.79
CA GLY A 356 37.07 -29.67 -3.99
C GLY A 356 37.66 -30.29 -2.74
N THR A 357 38.32 -31.42 -2.91
CA THR A 357 39.07 -32.13 -1.85
C THR A 357 40.55 -32.13 -2.15
N LEU A 358 41.37 -31.93 -1.11
CA LEU A 358 42.84 -31.94 -1.19
C LEU A 358 43.39 -33.09 -0.42
N ASN A 359 44.26 -33.89 -1.07
CA ASN A 359 45.09 -34.88 -0.42
C ASN A 359 46.46 -34.24 -0.08
N LEU A 360 46.76 -34.15 1.21
CA LEU A 360 47.99 -33.49 1.71
C LEU A 360 49.28 -34.28 1.37
N LYS A 361 49.23 -35.63 1.26
CA LYS A 361 50.38 -36.45 0.91
C LYS A 361 50.75 -36.32 -0.55
N THR A 362 49.77 -36.40 -1.44
CA THR A 362 49.99 -36.33 -2.88
C THR A 362 49.95 -34.90 -3.43
N LYS A 363 49.49 -33.94 -2.62
CA LYS A 363 49.23 -32.54 -3.01
C LYS A 363 48.28 -32.40 -4.22
N LYS A 364 47.44 -33.41 -4.45
CA LYS A 364 46.49 -33.44 -5.55
C LYS A 364 45.13 -32.92 -5.09
N VAL A 365 44.55 -32.08 -5.91
CA VAL A 365 43.19 -31.54 -5.70
C VAL A 365 42.23 -32.23 -6.67
N ASP A 366 41.14 -32.75 -6.15
CA ASP A 366 40.03 -33.25 -6.92
C ASP A 366 38.91 -32.18 -6.86
N TYR A 367 38.79 -31.42 -7.95
CA TYR A 367 37.82 -30.34 -8.06
C TYR A 367 36.39 -30.88 -8.26
N ILE A 368 35.41 -30.22 -7.64
CA ILE A 368 34.01 -30.51 -7.88
C ILE A 368 33.63 -29.90 -9.26
N LYS A 369 33.05 -30.75 -10.11
CA LYS A 369 32.60 -30.34 -11.45
C LYS A 369 31.28 -29.55 -11.38
#